data_e271222342dccae40fe4ec5576879a13
#
_entry.id   e271222342dccae40fe4ec5576879a13
#
_cell.length_a   1.000
_cell.length_b   1.000
_cell.length_c   1.000
_cell.angle_alpha   90.00
_cell.angle_beta   90.00
_cell.angle_gamma   90.00
#
_symmetry.space_group_name_H-M   'P 1'
#
loop_
_entity.id
_entity.type
_entity.pdbx_description
1 polymer ?
#
loop_
_entity_poly.entity_id
_entity_poly.type
_entity_poly.pdbx_seq_one_letter_code
_entity_poly.pdbx_strand_id
1 'polypeptide(L)'
;VGAVAELPPAPFGVAYPARLEGVGRVYLWANGFTARQPTLTLEPALTTRYLEAASALVKQYARRGVAMETAQQHLQLAQAMQTEQRWAECLAASVAAAEASAVSLARARLERMRGRTAFLWGVWVDAPAALPFPALAPPLNLVALRRLEPSDDWRALIQQAQGTRAALAAFWASDLCPRAEDALHETVAAYRGSVRYWNIAANLHRSEPSERVAQQIGALCEVARATDFGVVRLLHGAHGYYEPSSPYALLEACTETGTPYEAIHLEWQWYDGALYDLDQLLERYGELGKPIHLSISLPPEGGWGVFSRTEPLAWLEGACLIALSKPFVIALQVPLRATERSGGALDASGQPSAHWQQLAQVAAWNASLLD
;
A
#
# COMPACT_ATOMS: atom_id res chain seq x y z
N VAL A 1 32.69 6.17 8.86
CA VAL A 1 33.10 4.76 8.64
C VAL A 1 31.98 4.15 7.81
N GLY A 2 32.27 3.92 6.51
CA GLY A 2 31.30 3.30 5.61
C GLY A 2 31.03 1.85 6.00
N ALA A 3 29.77 1.43 5.99
CA ALA A 3 29.44 0.02 6.08
C ALA A 3 29.82 -0.68 4.76
N VAL A 4 30.55 -1.78 4.86
CA VAL A 4 30.88 -2.63 3.72
C VAL A 4 29.89 -3.80 3.73
N ALA A 5 29.21 -4.04 2.64
CA ALA A 5 28.34 -5.19 2.44
C ALA A 5 28.89 -6.08 1.31
N GLU A 6 28.78 -7.39 1.48
CA GLU A 6 29.00 -8.32 0.38
C GLU A 6 27.85 -8.18 -0.64
N LEU A 7 28.21 -7.97 -1.90
CA LEU A 7 27.23 -7.79 -2.97
C LEU A 7 26.89 -9.13 -3.60
N PRO A 8 25.59 -9.42 -3.88
CA PRO A 8 25.20 -10.65 -4.56
C PRO A 8 25.74 -10.68 -5.99
N PRO A 9 26.00 -11.88 -6.54
CA PRO A 9 26.53 -12.03 -7.91
C PRO A 9 25.53 -11.64 -9.01
N ALA A 10 24.24 -11.67 -8.71
CA ALA A 10 23.17 -11.29 -9.64
C ALA A 10 22.87 -9.78 -9.56
N PRO A 11 22.18 -9.20 -10.55
CA PRO A 11 21.66 -7.84 -10.42
C PRO A 11 20.80 -7.68 -9.16
N PHE A 12 21.00 -6.61 -8.41
CA PHE A 12 20.33 -6.37 -7.14
C PHE A 12 19.83 -4.93 -7.01
N GLY A 13 18.88 -4.75 -6.11
CA GLY A 13 18.43 -3.45 -5.63
C GLY A 13 18.95 -3.15 -4.23
N VAL A 14 18.99 -1.90 -3.88
CA VAL A 14 19.35 -1.43 -2.53
C VAL A 14 18.21 -0.61 -1.95
N ALA A 15 17.82 -0.94 -0.72
CA ALA A 15 16.96 -0.12 0.12
C ALA A 15 17.82 0.58 1.17
N TYR A 16 17.72 1.88 1.27
CA TYR A 16 18.51 2.67 2.19
C TYR A 16 17.63 3.60 3.03
N PRO A 17 17.70 3.55 4.39
CA PRO A 17 16.94 4.45 5.26
C PRO A 17 17.57 5.84 5.25
N ALA A 18 17.13 6.70 4.36
CA ALA A 18 17.63 8.07 4.21
C ALA A 18 16.85 9.05 5.08
N ARG A 19 17.56 10.03 5.66
CA ARG A 19 16.95 11.20 6.29
C ARG A 19 16.94 12.34 5.28
N LEU A 20 15.75 12.82 4.96
CA LEU A 20 15.52 13.85 3.95
C LEU A 20 14.86 15.07 4.60
N GLU A 21 15.38 16.25 4.32
CA GLU A 21 14.77 17.51 4.74
C GLU A 21 13.41 17.67 4.03
N GLY A 22 12.38 18.09 4.77
CA GLY A 22 11.01 18.26 4.25
C GLY A 22 10.20 16.96 4.08
N VAL A 23 10.84 15.79 4.01
CA VAL A 23 10.15 14.50 3.85
C VAL A 23 10.13 13.68 5.14
N GLY A 24 11.26 13.62 5.83
CA GLY A 24 11.47 12.80 7.01
C GLY A 24 12.52 11.70 6.80
N ARG A 25 12.41 10.60 7.54
CA ARG A 25 13.30 9.45 7.41
C ARG A 25 12.52 8.23 6.93
N VAL A 26 12.80 7.83 5.71
CA VAL A 26 12.09 6.76 4.99
C VAL A 26 13.09 5.89 4.22
N TYR A 27 12.67 4.72 3.79
CA TYR A 27 13.45 3.96 2.82
C TYR A 27 13.44 4.63 1.45
N LEU A 28 14.61 4.62 0.81
CA LEU A 28 14.79 4.96 -0.60
C LEU A 28 15.31 3.76 -1.36
N TRP A 29 14.93 3.66 -2.62
CA TRP A 29 15.19 2.50 -3.44
C TRP A 29 15.98 2.85 -4.69
N ALA A 30 16.98 2.02 -5.01
CA ALA A 30 17.64 2.02 -6.30
C ALA A 30 17.88 0.58 -6.73
N ASN A 31 17.66 0.30 -8.02
CA ASN A 31 17.78 -1.00 -8.64
C ASN A 31 18.82 -0.97 -9.77
N GLY A 32 19.15 -2.15 -10.30
CA GLY A 32 20.00 -2.28 -11.47
C GLY A 32 21.51 -2.29 -11.18
N PHE A 33 21.88 -2.50 -9.92
CA PHE A 33 23.29 -2.68 -9.57
C PHE A 33 23.77 -4.07 -9.93
N THR A 34 25.06 -4.18 -10.28
CA THR A 34 25.72 -5.45 -10.59
C THR A 34 26.98 -5.59 -9.77
N ALA A 35 27.37 -6.81 -9.45
CA ALA A 35 28.60 -7.13 -8.73
C ALA A 35 29.90 -6.70 -9.46
N ARG A 36 29.81 -6.22 -10.71
CA ARG A 36 30.95 -5.70 -11.46
C ARG A 36 31.38 -4.30 -11.04
N GLN A 37 30.57 -3.60 -10.25
CA GLN A 37 30.90 -2.29 -9.73
C GLN A 37 31.70 -2.46 -8.43
N PRO A 38 33.00 -2.10 -8.36
CA PRO A 38 33.84 -2.34 -7.19
C PRO A 38 33.43 -1.50 -5.97
N THR A 39 32.76 -0.38 -6.19
CA THR A 39 32.22 0.52 -5.15
C THR A 39 30.95 1.15 -5.66
N LEU A 40 29.95 1.25 -4.79
CA LEU A 40 28.69 1.91 -5.07
C LEU A 40 28.53 3.10 -4.12
N THR A 41 28.43 4.30 -4.67
CA THR A 41 28.05 5.49 -3.90
C THR A 41 26.53 5.65 -4.01
N LEU A 42 25.82 5.40 -2.89
CA LEU A 42 24.36 5.31 -2.90
C LEU A 42 23.68 6.67 -3.15
N GLU A 43 24.16 7.76 -2.52
CA GLU A 43 23.53 9.07 -2.65
C GLU A 43 23.43 9.57 -4.10
N PRO A 44 24.48 9.58 -4.91
CA PRO A 44 24.38 9.93 -6.33
C PRO A 44 23.45 9.02 -7.12
N ALA A 45 23.47 7.69 -6.86
CA ALA A 45 22.63 6.73 -7.56
C ALA A 45 21.14 6.94 -7.24
N LEU A 46 20.80 7.13 -5.96
CA LEU A 46 19.45 7.46 -5.52
C LEU A 46 19.00 8.82 -6.06
N THR A 47 19.87 9.83 -5.98
CA THR A 47 19.59 11.16 -6.53
C THR A 47 19.27 11.10 -8.01
N THR A 48 20.08 10.41 -8.80
CA THR A 48 19.87 10.25 -10.26
C THR A 48 18.49 9.63 -10.52
N ARG A 49 18.12 8.55 -9.82
CA ARG A 49 16.83 7.89 -9.98
C ARG A 49 15.66 8.84 -9.79
N TYR A 50 15.61 9.55 -8.65
CA TYR A 50 14.48 10.44 -8.35
C TYR A 50 14.48 11.71 -9.20
N LEU A 51 15.66 12.25 -9.51
CA LEU A 51 15.81 13.43 -10.37
C LEU A 51 15.35 13.16 -11.80
N GLU A 52 15.74 12.01 -12.36
CA GLU A 52 15.31 11.58 -13.70
C GLU A 52 13.80 11.32 -13.72
N ALA A 53 13.27 10.63 -12.71
CA ALA A 53 11.84 10.36 -12.59
C ALA A 53 11.03 11.66 -12.53
N ALA A 54 11.39 12.61 -11.64
CA ALA A 54 10.73 13.90 -11.52
C ALA A 54 10.83 14.71 -12.82
N SER A 55 12.02 14.75 -13.44
CA SER A 55 12.25 15.43 -14.71
C SER A 55 11.38 14.87 -15.84
N ALA A 56 11.28 13.55 -15.94
CA ALA A 56 10.45 12.89 -16.94
C ALA A 56 8.96 13.22 -16.74
N LEU A 57 8.46 13.10 -15.51
CA LEU A 57 7.07 13.38 -15.16
C LEU A 57 6.70 14.85 -15.44
N VAL A 58 7.52 15.78 -14.95
CA VAL A 58 7.31 17.21 -15.18
C VAL A 58 7.31 17.53 -16.67
N LYS A 59 8.32 17.05 -17.43
CA LYS A 59 8.42 17.27 -18.88
C LYS A 59 7.21 16.70 -19.64
N GLN A 60 6.75 15.53 -19.25
CA GLN A 60 5.66 14.84 -19.94
C GLN A 60 4.30 15.47 -19.65
N TYR A 61 4.02 15.79 -18.38
CA TYR A 61 2.66 16.14 -17.94
C TYR A 61 2.40 17.62 -17.87
N ALA A 62 3.40 18.49 -17.62
CA ALA A 62 3.24 19.93 -17.75
C ALA A 62 2.81 20.33 -19.18
N ARG A 63 3.38 19.68 -20.20
CA ARG A 63 2.96 19.85 -21.60
C ARG A 63 1.50 19.43 -21.89
N ARG A 64 0.92 18.64 -21.01
CA ARG A 64 -0.49 18.17 -21.11
C ARG A 64 -1.43 19.01 -20.23
N GLY A 65 -0.95 20.13 -19.66
CA GLY A 65 -1.73 21.02 -18.83
C GLY A 65 -1.95 20.56 -17.39
N VAL A 66 -1.14 19.60 -16.91
CA VAL A 66 -1.16 19.22 -15.50
C VAL A 66 -0.37 20.25 -14.70
N ALA A 67 -0.95 20.77 -13.62
CA ALA A 67 -0.30 21.69 -12.70
C ALA A 67 0.88 20.97 -12.00
N MET A 68 2.11 21.42 -12.29
CA MET A 68 3.36 20.83 -11.81
C MET A 68 4.26 21.87 -11.12
N GLU A 69 3.70 23.00 -10.67
CA GLU A 69 4.47 24.13 -10.15
C GLU A 69 5.34 23.74 -8.96
N THR A 70 4.76 23.04 -7.97
CA THR A 70 5.49 22.54 -6.79
C THR A 70 6.61 21.58 -7.18
N ALA A 71 6.31 20.63 -8.08
CA ALA A 71 7.30 19.68 -8.57
C ALA A 71 8.43 20.38 -9.33
N GLN A 72 8.12 21.40 -10.14
CA GLN A 72 9.11 22.21 -10.87
C GLN A 72 10.02 23.01 -9.94
N GLN A 73 9.47 23.59 -8.86
CA GLN A 73 10.25 24.30 -7.85
C GLN A 73 11.27 23.37 -7.18
N HIS A 74 10.82 22.20 -6.72
CA HIS A 74 11.73 21.20 -6.14
C HIS A 74 12.75 20.67 -7.15
N LEU A 75 12.36 20.49 -8.42
CA LEU A 75 13.26 20.05 -9.48
C LEU A 75 14.36 21.07 -9.76
N GLN A 76 14.03 22.37 -9.82
CA GLN A 76 15.00 23.45 -9.97
C GLN A 76 15.96 23.51 -8.79
N LEU A 77 15.46 23.35 -7.57
CA LEU A 77 16.30 23.29 -6.37
C LEU A 77 17.25 22.08 -6.45
N ALA A 78 16.77 20.90 -6.83
CA ALA A 78 17.59 19.70 -6.98
C ALA A 78 18.72 19.91 -8.00
N GLN A 79 18.42 20.51 -9.15
CA GLN A 79 19.42 20.80 -10.19
C GLN A 79 20.48 21.80 -9.72
N ALA A 80 20.08 22.85 -8.96
CA ALA A 80 21.02 23.77 -8.37
C ALA A 80 21.96 23.07 -7.37
N MET A 81 21.40 22.26 -6.45
CA MET A 81 22.18 21.47 -5.49
C MET A 81 23.12 20.45 -6.17
N GLN A 82 22.68 19.85 -7.28
CA GLN A 82 23.52 18.94 -8.07
C GLN A 82 24.74 19.68 -8.64
N THR A 83 24.56 20.89 -9.16
CA THR A 83 25.65 21.70 -9.69
C THR A 83 26.66 22.07 -8.60
N GLU A 84 26.18 22.30 -7.37
CA GLU A 84 26.99 22.58 -6.19
C GLU A 84 27.59 21.32 -5.54
N GLN A 85 27.29 20.13 -6.06
CA GLN A 85 27.68 18.83 -5.51
C GLN A 85 27.17 18.57 -4.07
N ARG A 86 26.07 19.18 -3.69
CA ARG A 86 25.39 19.01 -2.39
C ARG A 86 24.43 17.84 -2.49
N TRP A 87 24.96 16.62 -2.47
CA TRP A 87 24.20 15.41 -2.81
C TRP A 87 23.05 15.11 -1.84
N ALA A 88 23.21 15.37 -0.55
CA ALA A 88 22.14 15.10 0.43
C ALA A 88 20.92 16.01 0.20
N GLU A 89 21.14 17.30 -0.03
CA GLU A 89 20.08 18.27 -0.31
C GLU A 89 19.51 18.05 -1.73
N CYS A 90 20.37 17.70 -2.69
CA CYS A 90 19.93 17.33 -4.03
C CYS A 90 19.00 16.11 -3.98
N LEU A 91 19.33 15.08 -3.19
CA LEU A 91 18.49 13.90 -3.00
C LEU A 91 17.15 14.26 -2.37
N ALA A 92 17.16 15.08 -1.30
CA ALA A 92 15.94 15.52 -0.64
C ALA A 92 15.00 16.26 -1.61
N ALA A 93 15.54 17.23 -2.35
CA ALA A 93 14.78 17.98 -3.34
C ALA A 93 14.30 17.12 -4.51
N SER A 94 15.09 16.13 -4.95
CA SER A 94 14.70 15.20 -6.02
C SER A 94 13.55 14.29 -5.60
N VAL A 95 13.59 13.78 -4.37
CA VAL A 95 12.48 12.98 -3.80
C VAL A 95 11.23 13.81 -3.66
N ALA A 96 11.34 15.03 -3.11
CA ALA A 96 10.20 15.95 -2.98
C ALA A 96 9.60 16.30 -4.36
N ALA A 97 10.43 16.51 -5.39
CA ALA A 97 9.97 16.72 -6.75
C ALA A 97 9.22 15.51 -7.32
N ALA A 98 9.72 14.30 -7.08
CA ALA A 98 9.07 13.06 -7.54
C ALA A 98 7.74 12.82 -6.82
N GLU A 99 7.68 13.02 -5.49
CA GLU A 99 6.43 12.93 -4.71
C GLU A 99 5.40 13.95 -5.20
N ALA A 100 5.78 15.24 -5.32
CA ALA A 100 4.90 16.29 -5.81
C ALA A 100 4.39 16.00 -7.23
N SER A 101 5.23 15.43 -8.11
CA SER A 101 4.85 15.05 -9.46
C SER A 101 3.79 13.93 -9.45
N ALA A 102 4.01 12.89 -8.63
CA ALA A 102 3.07 11.77 -8.51
C ALA A 102 1.70 12.24 -7.97
N VAL A 103 1.69 13.08 -6.94
CA VAL A 103 0.46 13.64 -6.35
C VAL A 103 -0.28 14.56 -7.34
N SER A 104 0.44 15.46 -8.03
CA SER A 104 -0.16 16.33 -9.05
C SER A 104 -0.79 15.54 -10.19
N LEU A 105 -0.10 14.49 -10.64
CA LEU A 105 -0.63 13.60 -11.68
C LEU A 105 -1.86 12.85 -11.19
N ALA A 106 -1.84 12.34 -9.97
CA ALA A 106 -2.97 11.64 -9.36
C ALA A 106 -4.21 12.56 -9.27
N ARG A 107 -4.03 13.80 -8.80
CA ARG A 107 -5.10 14.80 -8.72
C ARG A 107 -5.68 15.11 -10.10
N ALA A 108 -4.84 15.39 -11.09
CA ALA A 108 -5.28 15.67 -12.45
C ALA A 108 -6.00 14.48 -13.12
N ARG A 109 -5.59 13.25 -12.82
CA ARG A 109 -6.30 12.04 -13.28
C ARG A 109 -7.70 11.96 -12.67
N LEU A 110 -7.84 12.21 -11.37
CA LEU A 110 -9.13 12.18 -10.67
C LEU A 110 -10.09 13.26 -11.17
N GLU A 111 -9.61 14.49 -11.36
CA GLU A 111 -10.39 15.58 -11.94
C GLU A 111 -10.88 15.23 -13.36
N ARG A 112 -10.01 14.64 -14.18
CA ARG A 112 -10.38 14.19 -15.53
C ARG A 112 -11.39 13.04 -15.52
N MET A 113 -11.27 12.12 -14.55
CA MET A 113 -12.20 11.01 -14.35
C MET A 113 -13.53 11.46 -13.71
N ARG A 114 -13.62 12.70 -13.24
CA ARG A 114 -14.72 13.22 -12.42
C ARG A 114 -14.96 12.40 -11.16
N GLY A 115 -13.89 12.05 -10.47
CA GLY A 115 -13.94 11.26 -9.23
C GLY A 115 -14.13 9.75 -9.43
N ARG A 116 -14.33 9.05 -8.33
CA ARG A 116 -14.52 7.59 -8.26
C ARG A 116 -15.80 7.27 -7.50
N THR A 117 -16.73 6.51 -8.11
CA THR A 117 -18.04 6.20 -7.50
C THR A 117 -17.99 5.04 -6.51
N ALA A 118 -17.35 3.94 -6.85
CA ALA A 118 -17.44 2.68 -6.11
C ALA A 118 -16.13 2.35 -5.36
N PHE A 119 -15.62 3.32 -4.58
CA PHE A 119 -14.38 3.12 -3.84
C PHE A 119 -14.67 2.72 -2.38
N LEU A 120 -13.93 1.73 -1.86
CA LEU A 120 -14.08 1.24 -0.50
C LEU A 120 -13.07 1.92 0.43
N TRP A 121 -13.59 2.64 1.42
CA TRP A 121 -12.81 3.28 2.47
C TRP A 121 -12.92 2.47 3.75
N GLY A 122 -11.80 1.97 4.23
CA GLY A 122 -11.84 0.97 5.28
C GLY A 122 -10.91 1.20 6.44
N VAL A 123 -11.20 0.43 7.48
CA VAL A 123 -10.28 0.22 8.60
C VAL A 123 -9.99 -1.26 8.75
N TRP A 124 -8.79 -1.61 9.22
CA TRP A 124 -8.53 -2.97 9.68
C TRP A 124 -8.50 -3.07 11.20
N VAL A 125 -8.89 -4.25 11.69
CA VAL A 125 -9.02 -4.58 13.10
C VAL A 125 -8.22 -5.85 13.36
N ASP A 126 -7.28 -5.77 14.32
CA ASP A 126 -6.40 -6.90 14.66
C ASP A 126 -6.98 -7.81 15.75
N ALA A 127 -7.95 -7.33 16.51
CA ALA A 127 -8.63 -8.07 17.56
C ALA A 127 -10.10 -7.64 17.66
N PRO A 128 -11.01 -8.55 18.06
CA PRO A 128 -12.40 -8.21 18.25
C PRO A 128 -12.54 -7.15 19.35
N ALA A 129 -13.09 -5.99 18.99
CA ALA A 129 -13.37 -4.90 19.90
C ALA A 129 -14.60 -4.15 19.43
N ALA A 130 -15.36 -3.58 20.36
CA ALA A 130 -16.48 -2.71 19.99
C ALA A 130 -15.96 -1.54 19.14
N LEU A 131 -16.57 -1.34 17.98
CA LEU A 131 -16.20 -0.29 17.05
C LEU A 131 -17.13 0.90 17.16
N PRO A 132 -16.60 2.12 17.26
CA PRO A 132 -17.42 3.34 17.24
C PRO A 132 -17.80 3.68 15.77
N PHE A 133 -18.49 2.77 15.08
CA PHE A 133 -18.88 2.96 13.69
C PHE A 133 -19.55 4.31 13.39
N PRO A 134 -20.47 4.82 14.24
CA PRO A 134 -21.08 6.12 13.97
C PRO A 134 -20.09 7.28 13.92
N ALA A 135 -19.00 7.19 14.69
CA ALA A 135 -17.96 8.23 14.70
C ALA A 135 -17.05 8.20 13.46
N LEU A 136 -16.96 7.06 12.76
CA LEU A 136 -16.17 6.90 11.56
C LEU A 136 -16.97 7.08 10.25
N ALA A 137 -18.28 7.22 10.32
CA ALA A 137 -19.14 7.45 9.15
C ALA A 137 -19.28 8.95 8.82
N PRO A 138 -19.43 9.31 7.51
CA PRO A 138 -18.74 8.75 6.37
C PRO A 138 -17.24 9.05 6.42
N PRO A 139 -16.36 8.39 5.71
CA PRO A 139 -16.60 7.57 4.52
C PRO A 139 -16.59 6.05 4.75
N LEU A 140 -16.49 5.57 6.00
CA LEU A 140 -16.33 4.15 6.29
C LEU A 140 -17.41 3.29 5.61
N ASN A 141 -16.95 2.38 4.72
CA ASN A 141 -17.79 1.39 4.05
C ASN A 141 -17.11 0.02 3.88
N LEU A 142 -15.94 -0.17 4.53
CA LEU A 142 -15.21 -1.43 4.56
C LEU A 142 -14.61 -1.66 5.96
N VAL A 143 -14.75 -2.87 6.49
CA VAL A 143 -14.06 -3.31 7.71
C VAL A 143 -13.29 -4.59 7.40
N ALA A 144 -11.98 -4.58 7.62
CA ALA A 144 -11.10 -5.70 7.41
C ALA A 144 -10.71 -6.32 8.76
N LEU A 145 -10.98 -7.61 8.90
CA LEU A 145 -10.75 -8.39 10.10
C LEU A 145 -9.44 -9.16 9.94
N ARG A 146 -8.41 -8.78 10.68
CA ARG A 146 -7.15 -9.50 10.68
C ARG A 146 -7.21 -10.65 11.68
N ARG A 147 -6.61 -11.80 11.34
CA ARG A 147 -6.57 -13.00 12.18
C ARG A 147 -7.96 -13.48 12.60
N LEU A 148 -8.88 -13.50 11.64
CA LEU A 148 -10.24 -13.96 11.90
C LEU A 148 -10.23 -15.46 12.28
N GLU A 149 -10.74 -15.75 13.46
CA GLU A 149 -10.96 -17.11 14.00
C GLU A 149 -12.42 -17.27 14.38
N PRO A 150 -13.00 -18.48 14.31
CA PRO A 150 -14.36 -18.73 14.75
C PRO A 150 -14.53 -18.44 16.25
N SER A 151 -15.17 -17.32 16.60
CA SER A 151 -15.46 -16.95 18.00
C SER A 151 -16.71 -16.06 18.08
N ASP A 152 -17.31 -15.99 19.27
CA ASP A 152 -18.49 -15.17 19.50
C ASP A 152 -18.16 -13.67 19.46
N ASP A 153 -16.96 -13.27 19.90
CA ASP A 153 -16.51 -11.88 19.85
C ASP A 153 -16.39 -11.37 18.41
N TRP A 154 -15.84 -12.19 17.50
CA TRP A 154 -15.80 -11.85 16.09
C TRP A 154 -17.19 -11.82 15.46
N ARG A 155 -18.08 -12.74 15.85
CA ARG A 155 -19.50 -12.71 15.40
C ARG A 155 -20.20 -11.43 15.83
N ALA A 156 -20.03 -11.00 17.08
CA ALA A 156 -20.60 -9.75 17.58
C ALA A 156 -20.10 -8.52 16.80
N LEU A 157 -18.79 -8.46 16.51
CA LEU A 157 -18.20 -7.39 15.71
C LEU A 157 -18.76 -7.39 14.28
N ILE A 158 -18.85 -8.55 13.64
CA ILE A 158 -19.40 -8.73 12.29
C ILE A 158 -20.86 -8.25 12.24
N GLN A 159 -21.69 -8.62 13.23
CA GLN A 159 -23.07 -8.15 13.30
C GLN A 159 -23.16 -6.62 13.45
N GLN A 160 -22.30 -6.05 14.28
CA GLN A 160 -22.21 -4.60 14.43
C GLN A 160 -21.83 -3.91 13.10
N ALA A 161 -20.83 -4.44 12.37
CA ALA A 161 -20.41 -3.91 11.08
C ALA A 161 -21.51 -4.03 10.01
N GLN A 162 -22.22 -5.15 9.97
CA GLN A 162 -23.35 -5.35 9.05
C GLN A 162 -24.48 -4.32 9.28
N GLY A 163 -24.71 -3.93 10.52
CA GLY A 163 -25.66 -2.86 10.87
C GLY A 163 -25.34 -1.50 10.24
N THR A 164 -24.08 -1.27 9.86
CA THR A 164 -23.61 -0.03 9.19
C THR A 164 -23.59 -0.13 7.67
N ARG A 165 -23.93 -1.28 7.10
CA ARG A 165 -23.81 -1.60 5.67
C ARG A 165 -22.37 -1.59 5.14
N ALA A 166 -21.36 -1.63 6.00
CA ALA A 166 -19.98 -1.78 5.59
C ALA A 166 -19.74 -3.18 5.02
N ALA A 167 -18.99 -3.25 3.92
CA ALA A 167 -18.48 -4.51 3.41
C ALA A 167 -17.47 -5.10 4.40
N LEU A 168 -17.41 -6.43 4.48
CA LEU A 168 -16.46 -7.11 5.36
C LEU A 168 -15.39 -7.80 4.53
N ALA A 169 -14.13 -7.60 4.93
CA ALA A 169 -12.99 -8.35 4.47
C ALA A 169 -12.38 -9.13 5.62
N ALA A 170 -11.84 -10.29 5.35
CA ALA A 170 -11.14 -11.10 6.34
C ALA A 170 -9.76 -11.51 5.84
N PHE A 171 -8.80 -11.54 6.74
CA PHE A 171 -7.48 -12.06 6.49
C PHE A 171 -7.36 -13.41 7.18
N TRP A 172 -7.30 -14.43 6.37
CA TRP A 172 -7.03 -15.77 6.86
C TRP A 172 -5.51 -15.98 6.86
N ALA A 173 -4.92 -15.92 8.04
CA ALA A 173 -3.49 -16.09 8.24
C ALA A 173 -3.20 -17.55 8.53
N SER A 174 -2.86 -18.33 7.52
CA SER A 174 -2.27 -19.65 7.72
C SER A 174 -1.08 -19.80 6.79
N ASP A 175 -0.05 -20.46 7.29
CA ASP A 175 0.99 -20.99 6.43
C ASP A 175 0.39 -22.09 5.54
N LEU A 176 0.94 -22.31 4.36
CA LEU A 176 0.55 -23.41 3.47
C LEU A 176 0.93 -24.74 4.13
N CYS A 177 0.09 -25.23 5.02
CA CYS A 177 0.29 -26.46 5.77
C CYS A 177 -0.70 -27.57 5.32
N PRO A 178 -0.47 -28.85 5.63
CA PRO A 178 -1.34 -29.95 5.18
C PRO A 178 -2.81 -29.88 5.63
N ARG A 179 -3.13 -29.07 6.65
CA ARG A 179 -4.50 -28.87 7.14
C ARG A 179 -5.06 -27.49 6.77
N ALA A 180 -4.40 -26.77 5.88
CA ALA A 180 -4.81 -25.41 5.50
C ALA A 180 -6.21 -25.40 4.88
N GLU A 181 -6.56 -26.40 4.08
CA GLU A 181 -7.86 -26.52 3.43
C GLU A 181 -9.00 -26.73 4.45
N ASP A 182 -8.83 -27.64 5.41
CA ASP A 182 -9.83 -27.89 6.46
C ASP A 182 -10.04 -26.64 7.33
N ALA A 183 -8.96 -26.00 7.77
CA ALA A 183 -9.01 -24.79 8.60
C ALA A 183 -9.66 -23.62 7.86
N LEU A 184 -9.38 -23.46 6.56
CA LEU A 184 -10.04 -22.46 5.74
C LEU A 184 -11.52 -22.75 5.59
N HIS A 185 -11.89 -24.01 5.30
CA HIS A 185 -13.28 -24.45 5.21
C HIS A 185 -14.05 -24.11 6.48
N GLU A 186 -13.54 -24.51 7.65
CA GLU A 186 -14.17 -24.23 8.95
C GLU A 186 -14.37 -22.74 9.19
N THR A 187 -13.35 -21.93 8.88
CA THR A 187 -13.40 -20.48 9.09
C THR A 187 -14.39 -19.80 8.13
N VAL A 188 -14.36 -20.14 6.85
CA VAL A 188 -15.31 -19.58 5.86
C VAL A 188 -16.74 -20.01 6.16
N ALA A 189 -16.94 -21.27 6.54
CA ALA A 189 -18.25 -21.80 6.92
C ALA A 189 -18.85 -21.09 8.14
N ALA A 190 -18.01 -20.78 9.14
CA ALA A 190 -18.44 -20.07 10.36
C ALA A 190 -19.00 -18.66 10.07
N TYR A 191 -18.56 -18.01 8.98
CA TYR A 191 -18.92 -16.63 8.61
C TYR A 191 -19.58 -16.53 7.24
N ARG A 192 -20.12 -17.64 6.75
CA ARG A 192 -20.77 -17.76 5.44
C ARG A 192 -21.83 -16.66 5.23
N GLY A 193 -21.76 -16.00 4.07
CA GLY A 193 -22.67 -14.92 3.71
C GLY A 193 -22.44 -13.60 4.47
N SER A 194 -21.56 -13.57 5.48
CA SER A 194 -21.26 -12.39 6.26
C SER A 194 -20.03 -11.65 5.77
N VAL A 195 -18.98 -12.37 5.39
CA VAL A 195 -17.70 -11.81 4.92
C VAL A 195 -17.61 -11.98 3.41
N ARG A 196 -17.50 -10.86 2.70
CA ARG A 196 -17.46 -10.85 1.23
C ARG A 196 -16.07 -11.06 0.66
N TYR A 197 -15.06 -10.43 1.25
CA TYR A 197 -13.69 -10.43 0.74
C TYR A 197 -12.82 -11.30 1.62
N TRP A 198 -12.19 -12.34 1.06
CA TRP A 198 -11.32 -13.24 1.79
C TRP A 198 -9.90 -13.18 1.26
N ASN A 199 -8.99 -12.71 2.08
CA ASN A 199 -7.56 -12.82 1.82
C ASN A 199 -7.10 -14.22 2.21
N ILE A 200 -6.96 -15.10 1.22
CA ILE A 200 -6.82 -16.54 1.40
C ILE A 200 -5.39 -16.96 1.72
N ALA A 201 -4.40 -16.15 1.30
CA ALA A 201 -3.00 -16.49 1.46
C ALA A 201 -2.23 -15.25 1.96
N ALA A 202 -2.33 -14.99 3.26
CA ALA A 202 -1.80 -13.79 3.87
C ALA A 202 -0.27 -13.76 4.03
N ASN A 203 0.42 -14.89 3.84
CA ASN A 203 1.88 -15.00 4.05
C ASN A 203 2.65 -15.36 2.77
N LEU A 204 2.12 -15.03 1.59
CA LEU A 204 2.74 -15.35 0.30
C LEU A 204 4.17 -14.84 0.15
N HIS A 205 4.50 -13.74 0.82
CA HIS A 205 5.85 -13.17 0.81
C HIS A 205 6.93 -14.10 1.37
N ARG A 206 6.55 -15.17 2.09
CA ARG A 206 7.47 -16.19 2.64
C ARG A 206 7.64 -17.39 1.74
N SER A 207 6.87 -17.48 0.66
CA SER A 207 6.89 -18.63 -0.24
C SER A 207 7.73 -18.33 -1.46
N GLU A 208 8.59 -19.27 -1.85
CA GLU A 208 9.30 -19.18 -3.13
C GLU A 208 8.31 -19.28 -4.29
N PRO A 209 8.43 -18.43 -5.32
CA PRO A 209 7.59 -18.50 -6.50
C PRO A 209 7.77 -19.87 -7.18
N SER A 210 6.72 -20.67 -7.22
CA SER A 210 6.74 -21.95 -7.88
C SER A 210 5.35 -22.37 -8.32
N GLU A 211 5.26 -23.15 -9.38
CA GLU A 211 4.00 -23.70 -9.87
C GLU A 211 3.29 -24.54 -8.79
N ARG A 212 4.05 -25.29 -7.99
CA ARG A 212 3.51 -26.05 -6.86
C ARG A 212 2.82 -25.18 -5.83
N VAL A 213 3.42 -24.04 -5.46
CA VAL A 213 2.83 -23.08 -4.52
C VAL A 213 1.59 -22.45 -5.14
N ALA A 214 1.62 -22.08 -6.42
CA ALA A 214 0.45 -21.56 -7.13
C ALA A 214 -0.71 -22.57 -7.16
N GLN A 215 -0.43 -23.86 -7.37
CA GLN A 215 -1.44 -24.93 -7.32
C GLN A 215 -2.05 -25.09 -5.91
N GLN A 216 -1.23 -25.03 -4.86
CA GLN A 216 -1.72 -25.08 -3.47
C GLN A 216 -2.64 -23.89 -3.15
N ILE A 217 -2.27 -22.70 -3.60
CA ILE A 217 -3.10 -21.49 -3.46
C ILE A 217 -4.41 -21.68 -4.25
N GLY A 218 -4.34 -22.27 -5.44
CA GLY A 218 -5.51 -22.60 -6.26
C GLY A 218 -6.49 -23.51 -5.53
N ALA A 219 -6.00 -24.55 -4.85
CA ALA A 219 -6.83 -25.46 -4.05
C ALA A 219 -7.54 -24.69 -2.91
N LEU A 220 -6.83 -23.83 -2.19
CA LEU A 220 -7.43 -22.98 -1.14
C LEU A 220 -8.50 -22.03 -1.71
N CYS A 221 -8.27 -21.46 -2.88
CA CYS A 221 -9.26 -20.63 -3.55
C CYS A 221 -10.55 -21.42 -3.89
N GLU A 222 -10.41 -22.65 -4.34
CA GLU A 222 -11.58 -23.51 -4.63
C GLU A 222 -12.31 -23.94 -3.35
N VAL A 223 -11.60 -24.24 -2.26
CA VAL A 223 -12.22 -24.54 -0.95
C VAL A 223 -13.07 -23.36 -0.48
N ALA A 224 -12.54 -22.14 -0.52
CA ALA A 224 -13.29 -20.96 -0.12
C ALA A 224 -14.56 -20.76 -0.95
N ARG A 225 -14.46 -20.93 -2.29
CA ARG A 225 -15.59 -20.80 -3.22
C ARG A 225 -16.63 -21.90 -3.02
N ALA A 226 -16.20 -23.13 -2.80
CA ALA A 226 -17.10 -24.25 -2.55
C ALA A 226 -17.85 -24.09 -1.23
N THR A 227 -17.21 -23.49 -0.23
CA THR A 227 -17.79 -23.24 1.08
C THR A 227 -18.78 -22.08 1.05
N ASP A 228 -18.44 -20.97 0.37
CA ASP A 228 -19.32 -19.81 0.18
C ASP A 228 -19.15 -19.26 -1.23
N PHE A 229 -20.15 -19.49 -2.08
CA PHE A 229 -20.11 -19.09 -3.51
C PHE A 229 -20.02 -17.56 -3.72
N GLY A 230 -20.47 -16.78 -2.74
CA GLY A 230 -20.49 -15.32 -2.80
C GLY A 230 -19.16 -14.62 -2.48
N VAL A 231 -18.12 -15.37 -2.12
CA VAL A 231 -16.84 -14.79 -1.71
C VAL A 231 -16.02 -14.25 -2.88
N VAL A 232 -15.34 -13.15 -2.64
CA VAL A 232 -14.27 -12.60 -3.49
C VAL A 232 -12.94 -12.97 -2.86
N ARG A 233 -12.12 -13.73 -3.58
CA ARG A 233 -10.85 -14.27 -3.08
C ARG A 233 -9.71 -13.32 -3.42
N LEU A 234 -8.98 -12.88 -2.40
CA LEU A 234 -7.82 -12.04 -2.52
C LEU A 234 -6.55 -12.83 -2.23
N LEU A 235 -5.46 -12.48 -2.89
CA LEU A 235 -4.13 -12.94 -2.55
C LEU A 235 -3.30 -11.78 -2.00
N HIS A 236 -2.56 -12.04 -0.94
CA HIS A 236 -1.77 -11.02 -0.25
C HIS A 236 -0.36 -10.92 -0.82
N GLY A 237 -0.10 -9.86 -1.55
CA GLY A 237 1.23 -9.43 -1.93
C GLY A 237 1.76 -8.39 -0.95
N ALA A 238 2.27 -8.81 0.21
CA ALA A 238 2.90 -7.90 1.15
C ALA A 238 4.24 -7.40 0.62
N HIS A 239 4.57 -6.14 0.88
CA HIS A 239 5.91 -5.54 0.72
C HIS A 239 6.64 -5.88 -0.59
N GLY A 240 6.06 -5.51 -1.70
CA GLY A 240 6.52 -5.89 -3.03
C GLY A 240 7.91 -5.46 -3.47
N TYR A 241 8.67 -4.72 -2.67
CA TYR A 241 9.96 -4.21 -3.06
C TYR A 241 11.17 -4.99 -2.50
N TYR A 242 11.02 -5.66 -1.35
CA TYR A 242 12.17 -5.98 -0.50
C TYR A 242 12.69 -7.39 -0.60
N GLU A 243 12.00 -8.30 -1.24
CA GLU A 243 12.33 -9.70 -1.09
C GLU A 243 12.90 -10.32 -2.36
N PRO A 244 13.91 -11.20 -2.22
CA PRO A 244 14.43 -12.01 -3.34
C PRO A 244 13.33 -12.87 -3.99
N SER A 245 12.37 -13.33 -3.18
CA SER A 245 11.11 -13.93 -3.61
C SER A 245 10.04 -12.86 -3.68
N SER A 246 10.05 -12.07 -4.74
CA SER A 246 9.04 -11.02 -4.92
C SER A 246 7.63 -11.62 -4.88
N PRO A 247 6.73 -11.14 -3.99
CA PRO A 247 5.32 -11.53 -4.03
C PRO A 247 4.69 -11.33 -5.40
N TYR A 248 5.21 -10.37 -6.17
CA TYR A 248 4.81 -10.13 -7.55
C TYR A 248 5.03 -11.37 -8.43
N ALA A 249 6.22 -11.99 -8.37
CA ALA A 249 6.53 -13.17 -9.18
C ALA A 249 5.63 -14.37 -8.84
N LEU A 250 5.24 -14.51 -7.57
CA LEU A 250 4.28 -15.54 -7.17
C LEU A 250 2.86 -15.23 -7.68
N LEU A 251 2.41 -13.99 -7.59
CA LEU A 251 1.12 -13.58 -8.14
C LEU A 251 1.08 -13.70 -9.67
N GLU A 252 2.20 -13.41 -10.34
CA GLU A 252 2.37 -13.65 -11.77
C GLU A 252 2.23 -15.14 -12.10
N ALA A 253 2.93 -16.02 -11.38
CA ALA A 253 2.80 -17.46 -11.52
C ALA A 253 1.36 -17.94 -11.23
N CYS A 254 0.69 -17.41 -10.20
CA CYS A 254 -0.72 -17.70 -9.94
C CYS A 254 -1.63 -17.27 -11.10
N THR A 255 -1.33 -16.14 -11.73
CA THR A 255 -2.09 -15.64 -12.88
C THR A 255 -1.88 -16.52 -14.11
N GLU A 256 -0.62 -16.89 -14.40
CA GLU A 256 -0.24 -17.76 -15.53
C GLU A 256 -0.81 -19.17 -15.39
N THR A 257 -0.85 -19.72 -14.18
CA THR A 257 -1.44 -21.04 -13.91
C THR A 257 -2.96 -21.04 -13.84
N GLY A 258 -3.60 -19.86 -13.98
CA GLY A 258 -5.06 -19.75 -13.91
C GLY A 258 -5.63 -19.95 -12.50
N THR A 259 -4.84 -19.68 -11.45
CA THR A 259 -5.33 -19.70 -10.06
C THR A 259 -6.57 -18.81 -9.93
N PRO A 260 -7.68 -19.32 -9.39
CA PRO A 260 -8.97 -18.65 -9.44
C PRO A 260 -9.12 -17.63 -8.30
N TYR A 261 -8.34 -16.57 -8.33
CA TYR A 261 -8.50 -15.41 -7.43
C TYR A 261 -9.00 -14.18 -8.18
N GLU A 262 -9.72 -13.30 -7.48
CA GLU A 262 -10.38 -12.14 -8.08
C GLU A 262 -9.66 -10.83 -7.83
N ALA A 263 -8.91 -10.70 -6.72
CA ALA A 263 -8.26 -9.44 -6.37
C ALA A 263 -6.91 -9.67 -5.66
N ILE A 264 -6.13 -8.61 -5.54
CA ILE A 264 -4.85 -8.58 -4.84
C ILE A 264 -5.00 -7.68 -3.62
N HIS A 265 -4.44 -8.08 -2.50
CA HIS A 265 -4.28 -7.23 -1.34
C HIS A 265 -2.81 -6.82 -1.20
N LEU A 266 -2.54 -5.50 -1.18
CA LEU A 266 -1.21 -4.93 -0.97
C LEU A 266 -1.15 -4.23 0.39
N GLU A 267 0.01 -4.31 1.05
CA GLU A 267 0.33 -3.51 2.22
C GLU A 267 1.45 -2.52 1.89
N TRP A 268 1.28 -1.28 2.34
CA TRP A 268 2.28 -0.23 2.27
C TRP A 268 2.49 0.38 3.64
N GLN A 269 3.72 0.32 4.13
CA GLN A 269 4.07 1.00 5.37
C GLN A 269 4.47 2.44 5.04
N TRP A 270 4.06 3.39 5.88
CA TRP A 270 4.33 4.81 5.67
C TRP A 270 5.83 5.14 5.50
N TYR A 271 6.72 4.27 5.93
CA TYR A 271 8.17 4.41 5.80
C TYR A 271 8.79 3.59 4.66
N ASP A 272 8.01 2.82 3.93
CA ASP A 272 8.51 1.90 2.89
C ASP A 272 9.12 2.62 1.67
N GLY A 273 8.77 3.87 1.44
CA GLY A 273 9.31 4.65 0.34
C GLY A 273 8.71 6.05 0.22
N ALA A 274 9.07 6.73 -0.84
CA ALA A 274 8.44 7.96 -1.27
C ALA A 274 7.05 7.69 -1.87
N LEU A 275 6.18 8.71 -1.94
CA LEU A 275 4.89 8.58 -2.62
C LEU A 275 5.03 8.21 -4.10
N TYR A 276 6.12 8.62 -4.73
CA TYR A 276 6.46 8.15 -6.07
C TYR A 276 6.66 6.64 -6.13
N ASP A 277 7.28 6.04 -5.11
CA ASP A 277 7.49 4.59 -5.06
C ASP A 277 6.17 3.83 -4.88
N LEU A 278 5.23 4.39 -4.10
CA LEU A 278 3.87 3.86 -3.99
C LEU A 278 3.14 3.91 -5.35
N ASP A 279 3.26 5.03 -6.08
CA ASP A 279 2.67 5.16 -7.42
C ASP A 279 3.20 4.07 -8.36
N GLN A 280 4.52 3.86 -8.39
CA GLN A 280 5.17 2.84 -9.23
C GLN A 280 4.80 1.42 -8.79
N LEU A 281 4.72 1.16 -7.49
CA LEU A 281 4.28 -0.14 -6.97
C LEU A 281 2.88 -0.48 -7.46
N LEU A 282 1.94 0.44 -7.33
CA LEU A 282 0.56 0.23 -7.76
C LEU A 282 0.47 0.01 -9.27
N GLU A 283 1.19 0.78 -10.10
CA GLU A 283 1.22 0.55 -11.56
C GLU A 283 1.73 -0.85 -11.88
N ARG A 284 2.82 -1.29 -11.26
CA ARG A 284 3.39 -2.62 -11.48
C ARG A 284 2.39 -3.74 -11.15
N TYR A 285 1.75 -3.68 -9.97
CA TYR A 285 0.76 -4.70 -9.60
C TYR A 285 -0.53 -4.61 -10.42
N GLY A 286 -0.85 -3.43 -10.94
CA GLY A 286 -1.95 -3.22 -11.88
C GLY A 286 -1.77 -3.97 -13.21
N GLU A 287 -0.51 -4.25 -13.62
CA GLU A 287 -0.19 -5.04 -14.82
C GLU A 287 -0.71 -6.49 -14.73
N LEU A 288 -0.93 -7.02 -13.53
CA LEU A 288 -1.54 -8.33 -13.32
C LEU A 288 -3.04 -8.36 -13.67
N GLY A 289 -3.64 -7.21 -14.00
CA GLY A 289 -5.03 -7.11 -14.46
C GLY A 289 -6.07 -7.43 -13.38
N LYS A 290 -5.70 -7.40 -12.10
CA LYS A 290 -6.59 -7.68 -10.97
C LYS A 290 -6.87 -6.42 -10.16
N PRO A 291 -8.10 -6.25 -9.62
CA PRO A 291 -8.39 -5.20 -8.64
C PRO A 291 -7.49 -5.31 -7.41
N ILE A 292 -7.15 -4.15 -6.84
CA ILE A 292 -6.27 -4.05 -5.68
C ILE A 292 -7.03 -3.49 -4.48
N HIS A 293 -6.92 -4.16 -3.34
CA HIS A 293 -7.19 -3.63 -2.02
C HIS A 293 -5.86 -3.17 -1.42
N LEU A 294 -5.75 -1.91 -1.07
CA LEU A 294 -4.54 -1.32 -0.50
C LEU A 294 -4.70 -1.07 0.99
N SER A 295 -3.84 -1.65 1.81
CA SER A 295 -3.68 -1.30 3.23
C SER A 295 -2.52 -0.34 3.41
N ILE A 296 -2.76 0.80 4.04
CA ILE A 296 -1.71 1.79 4.34
C ILE A 296 -1.58 1.92 5.86
N SER A 297 -0.39 1.66 6.41
CA SER A 297 -0.11 2.08 7.77
C SER A 297 0.08 3.60 7.84
N LEU A 298 -0.28 4.20 8.96
CA LEU A 298 -0.25 5.65 9.15
C LEU A 298 1.00 6.07 9.94
N PRO A 299 1.65 7.21 9.64
CA PRO A 299 2.75 7.70 10.47
C PRO A 299 2.27 7.93 11.91
N PRO A 300 2.91 7.36 12.95
CA PRO A 300 2.60 7.71 14.32
C PRO A 300 3.17 9.07 14.70
N GLU A 301 2.60 9.72 15.71
CA GLU A 301 3.21 10.93 16.29
C GLU A 301 4.64 10.61 16.77
N GLY A 302 5.62 11.45 16.38
CA GLY A 302 7.03 11.27 16.74
C GLY A 302 7.78 10.21 15.93
N GLY A 303 7.12 9.51 15.00
CA GLY A 303 7.76 8.48 14.17
C GLY A 303 7.88 7.11 14.87
N TRP A 304 8.63 6.19 14.26
CA TRP A 304 8.88 4.86 14.80
C TRP A 304 10.35 4.45 14.59
N GLY A 305 11.06 4.16 15.66
CA GLY A 305 12.48 3.84 15.62
C GLY A 305 13.28 4.96 14.98
N VAL A 306 13.90 4.69 13.83
CA VAL A 306 14.65 5.69 13.07
C VAL A 306 13.79 6.42 12.02
N PHE A 307 12.57 5.95 11.76
CA PHE A 307 11.70 6.46 10.71
C PHE A 307 10.80 7.59 11.21
N SER A 308 10.54 8.57 10.36
CA SER A 308 9.68 9.73 10.64
C SER A 308 9.11 10.30 9.35
N ARG A 309 8.00 11.04 9.46
CA ARG A 309 7.47 11.89 8.38
C ARG A 309 7.36 13.32 8.89
N THR A 310 7.79 14.28 8.09
CA THR A 310 7.73 15.70 8.45
C THR A 310 6.29 16.19 8.44
N GLU A 311 5.52 15.81 7.41
CA GLU A 311 4.12 16.20 7.21
C GLU A 311 3.23 14.97 7.02
N PRO A 312 2.87 14.27 8.12
CA PRO A 312 2.17 12.99 8.04
C PRO A 312 0.79 13.08 7.39
N LEU A 313 0.07 14.18 7.58
CA LEU A 313 -1.27 14.37 6.99
C LEU A 313 -1.19 14.68 5.48
N ALA A 314 -0.24 15.49 5.04
CA ALA A 314 0.00 15.75 3.62
C ALA A 314 0.45 14.48 2.88
N TRP A 315 1.29 13.67 3.53
CA TRP A 315 1.67 12.36 3.01
C TRP A 315 0.44 11.45 2.84
N LEU A 316 -0.45 11.38 3.84
CA LEU A 316 -1.67 10.58 3.77
C LEU A 316 -2.59 11.06 2.65
N GLU A 317 -2.77 12.37 2.50
CA GLU A 317 -3.53 12.94 1.38
C GLU A 317 -2.96 12.47 0.05
N GLY A 318 -1.65 12.62 -0.15
CA GLY A 318 -0.96 12.18 -1.35
C GLY A 318 -1.15 10.68 -1.63
N ALA A 319 -1.00 9.84 -0.62
CA ALA A 319 -1.20 8.40 -0.74
C ALA A 319 -2.65 8.04 -1.13
N CYS A 320 -3.64 8.71 -0.54
CA CYS A 320 -5.06 8.55 -0.90
C CYS A 320 -5.33 8.98 -2.34
N LEU A 321 -4.81 10.13 -2.77
CA LEU A 321 -4.99 10.61 -4.15
C LEU A 321 -4.36 9.66 -5.16
N ILE A 322 -3.16 9.14 -4.88
CA ILE A 322 -2.49 8.16 -5.74
C ILE A 322 -3.35 6.89 -5.83
N ALA A 323 -3.80 6.34 -4.72
CA ALA A 323 -4.64 5.14 -4.71
C ALA A 323 -5.95 5.35 -5.50
N LEU A 324 -6.67 6.45 -5.25
CA LEU A 324 -7.90 6.81 -5.95
C LEU A 324 -7.70 6.99 -7.46
N SER A 325 -6.56 7.53 -7.88
CA SER A 325 -6.26 7.80 -9.29
C SER A 325 -6.06 6.55 -10.14
N LYS A 326 -5.88 5.38 -9.50
CA LYS A 326 -5.69 4.09 -10.18
C LYS A 326 -7.03 3.38 -10.33
N PRO A 327 -7.53 3.14 -11.55
CA PRO A 327 -8.84 2.50 -11.75
C PRO A 327 -8.93 1.08 -11.19
N PHE A 328 -7.80 0.40 -11.08
CA PHE A 328 -7.70 -0.95 -10.53
C PHE A 328 -7.54 -0.99 -9.00
N VAL A 329 -7.26 0.12 -8.32
CA VAL A 329 -7.34 0.18 -6.85
C VAL A 329 -8.80 0.44 -6.47
N ILE A 330 -9.43 -0.50 -5.77
CA ILE A 330 -10.85 -0.43 -5.44
C ILE A 330 -11.13 -0.25 -3.95
N ALA A 331 -10.11 -0.40 -3.11
CA ALA A 331 -10.22 -0.22 -1.68
C ALA A 331 -8.94 0.36 -1.10
N LEU A 332 -9.10 1.23 -0.11
CA LEU A 332 -8.03 1.70 0.76
C LEU A 332 -8.45 1.55 2.21
N GLN A 333 -7.58 0.97 3.02
CA GLN A 333 -7.84 0.73 4.43
C GLN A 333 -6.65 1.10 5.30
N VAL A 334 -6.94 1.61 6.49
CA VAL A 334 -5.97 2.08 7.47
C VAL A 334 -6.18 1.38 8.81
N PRO A 335 -5.20 1.37 9.74
CA PRO A 335 -5.40 0.77 11.05
C PRO A 335 -6.52 1.47 11.80
N LEU A 336 -7.39 0.70 12.47
CA LEU A 336 -8.41 1.29 13.35
C LEU A 336 -7.77 2.00 14.53
N ARG A 337 -6.84 1.34 15.20
CA ARG A 337 -6.15 1.86 16.41
C ARG A 337 -4.68 2.10 16.12
N ALA A 338 -4.14 3.11 16.79
CA ALA A 338 -2.71 3.35 16.79
C ALA A 338 -1.94 2.22 17.47
N THR A 339 -0.73 1.97 16.97
CA THR A 339 0.27 1.08 17.56
C THR A 339 1.58 1.85 17.69
N GLU A 340 2.61 1.26 18.27
CA GLU A 340 3.96 1.88 18.29
C GLU A 340 4.50 2.19 16.88
N ARG A 341 4.06 1.42 15.86
CA ARG A 341 4.56 1.49 14.48
C ARG A 341 3.66 2.29 13.55
N SER A 342 2.43 2.54 13.96
CA SER A 342 1.43 3.16 13.09
C SER A 342 0.45 4.00 13.90
N GLY A 343 0.09 5.16 13.37
CA GLY A 343 -1.11 5.88 13.76
C GLY A 343 -2.37 5.05 13.49
N GLY A 344 -3.51 5.52 13.93
CA GLY A 344 -4.81 4.85 13.75
C GLY A 344 -5.90 5.82 13.29
N ALA A 345 -7.00 5.27 12.80
CA ALA A 345 -8.22 6.02 12.50
C ALA A 345 -8.83 6.63 13.77
N LEU A 346 -8.62 5.99 14.91
CA LEU A 346 -9.03 6.49 16.23
C LEU A 346 -7.80 6.95 17.02
N ASP A 347 -7.99 8.01 17.78
CA ASP A 347 -7.05 8.48 18.79
C ASP A 347 -7.12 7.64 20.08
N ALA A 348 -6.34 8.00 21.09
CA ALA A 348 -6.30 7.30 22.37
C ALA A 348 -7.63 7.40 23.15
N SER A 349 -8.46 8.41 22.88
CA SER A 349 -9.79 8.57 23.47
C SER A 349 -10.89 7.81 22.74
N GLY A 350 -10.56 7.17 21.61
CA GLY A 350 -11.51 6.46 20.75
C GLY A 350 -12.32 7.39 19.82
N GLN A 351 -11.88 8.64 19.67
CA GLN A 351 -12.46 9.57 18.71
C GLN A 351 -11.71 9.53 17.36
N PRO A 352 -12.34 9.99 16.27
CA PRO A 352 -11.69 10.08 14.97
C PRO A 352 -10.40 10.91 15.04
N SER A 353 -9.27 10.32 14.70
CA SER A 353 -7.96 10.96 14.69
C SER A 353 -7.86 12.01 13.57
N ALA A 354 -6.80 12.83 13.62
CA ALA A 354 -6.47 13.75 12.53
C ALA A 354 -6.24 13.01 11.19
N HIS A 355 -5.68 11.79 11.22
CA HIS A 355 -5.52 10.96 10.03
C HIS A 355 -6.87 10.56 9.43
N TRP A 356 -7.84 10.15 10.26
CA TRP A 356 -9.17 9.80 9.76
C TRP A 356 -9.92 11.01 9.21
N GLN A 357 -9.77 12.17 9.86
CA GLN A 357 -10.34 13.43 9.37
C GLN A 357 -9.76 13.81 8.00
N GLN A 358 -8.44 13.67 7.81
CA GLN A 358 -7.79 13.91 6.51
C GLN A 358 -8.32 12.95 5.44
N LEU A 359 -8.44 11.67 5.76
CA LEU A 359 -9.02 10.68 4.84
C LEU A 359 -10.47 11.02 4.46
N ALA A 360 -11.28 11.44 5.44
CA ALA A 360 -12.65 11.88 5.20
C ALA A 360 -12.72 13.13 4.30
N GLN A 361 -11.78 14.06 4.44
CA GLN A 361 -11.69 15.24 3.55
C GLN A 361 -11.37 14.82 2.10
N VAL A 362 -10.43 13.90 1.89
CA VAL A 362 -10.13 13.38 0.55
C VAL A 362 -11.34 12.66 -0.04
N ALA A 363 -12.04 11.86 0.76
CA ALA A 363 -13.24 11.17 0.31
C ALA A 363 -14.36 12.16 -0.07
N ALA A 364 -14.56 13.21 0.73
CA ALA A 364 -15.53 14.27 0.43
C ALA A 364 -15.16 15.06 -0.84
N TRP A 365 -13.88 15.39 -1.00
CA TRP A 365 -13.40 16.01 -2.24
C TRP A 365 -13.62 15.11 -3.46
N ASN A 366 -13.30 13.82 -3.36
CA ASN A 366 -13.61 12.87 -4.45
C ASN A 366 -15.10 12.81 -4.77
N ALA A 367 -15.97 12.85 -3.76
CA ALA A 367 -17.41 12.88 -3.96
C ALA A 367 -17.87 14.16 -4.67
N SER A 368 -17.29 15.32 -4.34
CA SER A 368 -17.60 16.59 -5.00
C SER A 368 -17.20 16.66 -6.48
N LEU A 369 -16.35 15.76 -6.96
CA LEU A 369 -16.01 15.64 -8.39
C LEU A 369 -17.08 14.86 -9.18
N LEU A 370 -17.98 14.14 -8.48
CA LEU A 370 -19.04 13.36 -9.12
C LEU A 370 -20.27 14.23 -9.49
N ASP A 371 -20.43 15.37 -8.80
CA ASP A 371 -21.46 16.36 -9.04
C ASP A 371 -21.10 17.27 -10.23
#